data_70344c7c7dbd1cc49b828888a3af0a17
#
_entry.id   70344c7c7dbd1cc49b828888a3af0a17
#
_cell.length_a   1.000
_cell.length_b   1.000
_cell.length_c   1.000
_cell.angle_alpha   90.00
_cell.angle_beta   90.00
_cell.angle_gamma   90.00
#
_symmetry.space_group_name_H-M   'P 1'
#
loop_
_entity.id
_entity.type
_entity.pdbx_description
1 polymer ?
#
loop_
_entity_poly.entity_id
_entity_poly.type
_entity_poly.pdbx_seq_one_letter_code
_entity_poly.pdbx_strand_id
1 'polypeptide(L)'
;MKIKPFELERYFAKYEFAVEYLLSSSDCDGLAQAEVVGWADSETKPLWENLKLGYTESLGLPLLREEIAKLYQNITSSEVLTVVPEEGIFIALNSLLDKDDHVICTWPGYQSLYEIVESLGCELQKWQPDEDQGWKFDVDFLEQSIKPNTKLIICNFPHNPTGYLPSRKDYQRIIEIAKKHNIHVFSDEMYRFLELNPVERLPSACEIYDKAISLFGMSKTFGLAGLRTGWIITKDRDLYMKMAAMKDYTTICASAPSEILSLIALRAKERIIERHIIRIKRNLDLLEKFFADHTENFSWIKPRAGTICFPRISFSEGSDKFCEDVIRKLSIMLLPSTVYGYDNKHVRIGFGRENFQNALTRFGEYFDEKKVRA
;
A
#
# COMPACT_ATOMS: atom_id res chain seq x y z
N MET A 1 -19.88 14.10 -7.87
CA MET A 1 -19.35 13.00 -7.04
C MET A 1 -19.56 13.37 -5.57
N LYS A 2 -20.14 12.49 -4.77
CA LYS A 2 -20.21 12.62 -3.31
C LYS A 2 -19.41 11.47 -2.74
N ILE A 3 -18.23 11.76 -2.18
CA ILE A 3 -17.33 10.80 -1.57
C ILE A 3 -17.40 10.95 -0.05
N LYS A 4 -17.41 9.84 0.69
CA LYS A 4 -17.40 9.85 2.16
C LYS A 4 -16.03 10.31 2.70
N PRO A 5 -15.94 10.82 3.93
CA PRO A 5 -14.67 11.11 4.56
C PRO A 5 -13.75 9.89 4.54
N PHE A 6 -12.47 10.14 4.36
CA PHE A 6 -11.47 9.08 4.41
C PHE A 6 -11.13 8.79 5.88
N GLU A 7 -11.78 7.81 6.48
CA GLU A 7 -11.73 7.55 7.93
C GLU A 7 -10.31 7.31 8.43
N LEU A 8 -9.52 6.51 7.69
CA LEU A 8 -8.12 6.25 8.02
C LEU A 8 -7.31 7.56 8.07
N GLU A 9 -7.44 8.41 7.05
CA GLU A 9 -6.69 9.67 6.98
C GLU A 9 -7.19 10.69 8.02
N ARG A 10 -8.48 10.68 8.37
CA ARG A 10 -9.00 11.51 9.46
C ARG A 10 -8.46 11.06 10.82
N TYR A 11 -8.30 9.75 11.02
CA TYR A 11 -7.71 9.20 12.22
C TYR A 11 -6.21 9.57 12.33
N PHE A 12 -5.44 9.43 11.23
CA PHE A 12 -4.05 9.87 11.17
C PHE A 12 -3.91 11.37 11.39
N ALA A 13 -4.71 12.21 10.74
CA ALA A 13 -4.68 13.66 10.92
C ALA A 13 -4.90 14.11 12.37
N LYS A 14 -5.62 13.30 13.17
CA LYS A 14 -5.86 13.58 14.59
C LYS A 14 -4.69 13.18 15.49
N TYR A 15 -4.00 12.07 15.18
CA TYR A 15 -3.09 11.45 16.15
C TYR A 15 -1.64 11.34 15.67
N GLU A 16 -1.36 11.29 14.36
CA GLU A 16 -0.04 10.98 13.81
C GLU A 16 1.09 11.85 14.36
N PHE A 17 0.84 13.15 14.51
CA PHE A 17 1.82 14.12 15.02
C PHE A 17 1.57 14.52 16.48
N ALA A 18 0.64 13.84 17.16
CA ALA A 18 0.25 14.14 18.53
C ALA A 18 0.71 13.05 19.53
N VAL A 19 1.29 11.97 19.06
CA VAL A 19 1.77 10.85 19.86
C VAL A 19 3.28 10.67 19.73
N GLU A 20 3.88 10.02 20.72
CA GLU A 20 5.32 9.74 20.75
C GLU A 20 5.69 8.58 19.79
N TYR A 21 4.84 7.55 19.71
CA TYR A 21 5.10 6.35 18.92
C TYR A 21 3.96 6.00 17.95
N LEU A 22 4.36 5.71 16.72
CA LEU A 22 3.44 5.28 15.66
C LEU A 22 3.58 3.78 15.41
N LEU A 23 2.90 2.94 16.21
CA LEU A 23 2.79 1.51 15.92
C LEU A 23 1.76 1.18 14.84
N SER A 24 1.10 2.18 14.26
CA SER A 24 0.13 2.01 13.17
C SER A 24 0.69 2.25 11.78
N SER A 25 1.90 2.83 11.66
CA SER A 25 2.48 3.25 10.37
C SER A 25 2.71 2.08 9.43
N SER A 26 2.33 2.27 8.18
CA SER A 26 2.39 1.25 7.13
C SER A 26 3.56 1.42 6.16
N ASP A 27 4.51 2.28 6.50
CA ASP A 27 5.72 2.58 5.71
C ASP A 27 6.99 2.15 6.45
N CYS A 28 8.12 2.20 5.74
CA CYS A 28 9.43 2.23 6.34
C CYS A 28 9.78 3.68 6.73
N ASP A 29 10.75 3.86 7.63
CA ASP A 29 11.21 5.21 7.99
C ASP A 29 11.66 6.00 6.78
N GLY A 30 11.35 7.29 6.82
CA GLY A 30 11.81 8.24 5.82
C GLY A 30 13.32 8.39 5.82
N LEU A 31 13.92 8.35 4.63
CA LEU A 31 15.34 8.62 4.45
C LEU A 31 15.61 10.13 4.46
N ALA A 32 16.75 10.55 5.00
CA ALA A 32 17.16 11.94 4.92
C ALA A 32 17.49 12.33 3.48
N GLN A 33 17.07 13.53 3.05
CA GLN A 33 17.36 14.04 1.71
C GLN A 33 18.85 14.00 1.40
N ALA A 34 19.71 14.40 2.34
CA ALA A 34 21.15 14.40 2.16
C ALA A 34 21.72 12.99 1.89
N GLU A 35 21.13 11.97 2.50
CA GLU A 35 21.50 10.56 2.27
C GLU A 35 21.16 10.15 0.83
N VAL A 36 19.93 10.45 0.37
CA VAL A 36 19.50 10.16 -1.00
C VAL A 36 20.38 10.88 -2.02
N VAL A 37 20.60 12.17 -1.83
CA VAL A 37 21.49 12.98 -2.71
C VAL A 37 22.91 12.43 -2.73
N GLY A 38 23.41 11.91 -1.59
CA GLY A 38 24.73 11.29 -1.48
C GLY A 38 24.91 10.03 -2.36
N TRP A 39 23.85 9.45 -2.89
CA TRP A 39 23.87 8.30 -3.81
C TRP A 39 23.82 8.72 -5.29
N ALA A 40 23.75 10.02 -5.58
CA ALA A 40 23.69 10.50 -6.95
C ALA A 40 24.96 10.10 -7.73
N ASP A 41 24.75 9.51 -8.90
CA ASP A 41 25.79 9.14 -9.84
C ASP A 41 26.20 10.32 -10.75
N SER A 42 27.11 10.08 -11.71
CA SER A 42 27.61 11.10 -12.63
C SER A 42 26.54 11.71 -13.53
N GLU A 43 25.42 11.04 -13.75
CA GLU A 43 24.29 11.52 -14.56
C GLU A 43 23.26 12.27 -13.72
N THR A 44 22.93 11.76 -12.54
CA THR A 44 21.89 12.33 -11.69
C THR A 44 22.37 13.49 -10.83
N LYS A 45 23.65 13.53 -10.47
CA LYS A 45 24.24 14.63 -9.71
C LYS A 45 24.08 16.00 -10.38
N PRO A 46 24.43 16.18 -11.67
CA PRO A 46 24.17 17.45 -12.35
C PRO A 46 22.69 17.83 -12.45
N LEU A 47 21.77 16.84 -12.56
CA LEU A 47 20.34 17.09 -12.58
C LEU A 47 19.87 17.72 -11.27
N TRP A 48 20.41 17.25 -10.14
CA TRP A 48 20.11 17.81 -8.83
C TRP A 48 20.74 19.17 -8.61
N GLU A 49 22.03 19.31 -8.89
CA GLU A 49 22.80 20.56 -8.66
C GLU A 49 22.30 21.74 -9.52
N ASN A 50 21.80 21.46 -10.73
CA ASN A 50 21.30 22.47 -11.66
C ASN A 50 19.77 22.50 -11.77
N LEU A 51 19.07 21.89 -10.80
CA LEU A 51 17.61 21.81 -10.79
C LEU A 51 16.97 23.19 -10.84
N LYS A 52 16.07 23.38 -11.81
CA LYS A 52 15.19 24.55 -11.88
C LYS A 52 13.78 24.17 -11.44
N LEU A 53 13.15 25.03 -10.66
CA LEU A 53 11.79 24.83 -10.15
C LEU A 53 10.73 25.26 -11.18
N GLY A 54 10.83 24.77 -12.42
CA GLY A 54 9.87 24.95 -13.48
C GLY A 54 8.96 23.74 -13.62
N TYR A 55 8.02 23.80 -14.58
CA TYR A 55 7.21 22.64 -14.95
C TYR A 55 8.09 21.53 -15.54
N THR A 56 7.70 20.27 -15.23
CA THR A 56 8.27 19.06 -15.82
C THR A 56 7.34 18.48 -16.88
N GLU A 57 7.73 17.38 -17.49
CA GLU A 57 6.87 16.67 -18.44
C GLU A 57 5.62 16.10 -17.73
N SER A 58 4.45 16.27 -18.34
CA SER A 58 3.17 15.84 -17.75
C SER A 58 3.11 14.33 -17.52
N LEU A 59 3.76 13.53 -18.35
CA LEU A 59 3.83 12.07 -18.20
C LEU A 59 4.90 11.63 -17.19
N GLY A 60 5.78 12.55 -16.77
CA GLY A 60 6.91 12.30 -15.89
C GLY A 60 8.25 12.42 -16.61
N LEU A 61 9.29 12.75 -15.83
CA LEU A 61 10.66 12.88 -16.32
C LEU A 61 11.08 11.63 -17.12
N PRO A 62 11.52 11.75 -18.39
CA PRO A 62 11.85 10.61 -19.25
C PRO A 62 12.82 9.62 -18.59
N LEU A 63 13.93 10.11 -18.01
CA LEU A 63 14.91 9.28 -17.32
C LEU A 63 14.30 8.52 -16.12
N LEU A 64 13.38 9.14 -15.38
CA LEU A 64 12.69 8.47 -14.28
C LEU A 64 11.78 7.35 -14.81
N ARG A 65 11.03 7.60 -15.87
CA ARG A 65 10.15 6.59 -16.50
C ARG A 65 10.95 5.42 -17.08
N GLU A 66 12.12 5.67 -17.64
CA GLU A 66 13.06 4.63 -18.10
C GLU A 66 13.59 3.80 -16.91
N GLU A 67 13.95 4.45 -15.79
CA GLU A 67 14.42 3.74 -14.61
C GLU A 67 13.30 2.92 -13.94
N ILE A 68 12.08 3.45 -13.90
CA ILE A 68 10.89 2.71 -13.43
C ILE A 68 10.65 1.48 -14.32
N ALA A 69 10.71 1.60 -15.62
CA ALA A 69 10.49 0.48 -16.54
C ALA A 69 11.45 -0.70 -16.28
N LYS A 70 12.69 -0.45 -15.83
CA LYS A 70 13.67 -1.49 -15.47
C LYS A 70 13.26 -2.35 -14.25
N LEU A 71 12.27 -1.92 -13.46
CA LEU A 71 11.73 -2.74 -12.36
C LEU A 71 10.84 -3.88 -12.84
N TYR A 72 10.46 -3.89 -14.11
CA TYR A 72 9.47 -4.78 -14.70
C TYR A 72 10.04 -5.52 -15.91
N GLN A 73 9.45 -6.68 -16.20
CA GLN A 73 9.73 -7.40 -17.44
C GLN A 73 8.78 -6.94 -18.54
N ASN A 74 9.30 -6.74 -19.75
CA ASN A 74 8.52 -6.40 -20.95
C ASN A 74 7.65 -5.12 -20.81
N ILE A 75 8.12 -4.16 -20.03
CA ILE A 75 7.54 -2.81 -19.90
C ILE A 75 8.54 -1.78 -20.43
N THR A 76 8.02 -0.80 -21.14
CA THR A 76 8.78 0.33 -21.68
C THR A 76 8.38 1.64 -20.98
N SER A 77 9.20 2.67 -21.07
CA SER A 77 8.87 3.97 -20.49
C SER A 77 7.59 4.61 -21.05
N SER A 78 7.16 4.18 -22.26
CA SER A 78 5.91 4.68 -22.87
C SER A 78 4.62 4.18 -22.18
N GLU A 79 4.72 3.14 -21.36
CA GLU A 79 3.62 2.53 -20.60
C GLU A 79 3.57 3.04 -19.14
N VAL A 80 4.58 3.84 -18.74
CA VAL A 80 4.70 4.39 -17.39
C VAL A 80 4.13 5.80 -17.35
N LEU A 81 3.22 6.08 -16.41
CA LEU A 81 2.73 7.41 -16.08
C LEU A 81 3.07 7.71 -14.62
N THR A 82 3.88 8.75 -14.38
CA THR A 82 4.18 9.19 -13.01
C THR A 82 2.98 9.91 -12.40
N VAL A 83 2.69 9.59 -11.14
CA VAL A 83 1.56 10.12 -10.39
C VAL A 83 1.93 10.22 -8.91
N VAL A 84 1.17 10.96 -8.12
CA VAL A 84 1.06 10.69 -6.69
C VAL A 84 0.25 9.39 -6.54
N PRO A 85 0.65 8.41 -5.70
CA PRO A 85 -0.06 7.12 -5.63
C PRO A 85 -1.58 7.25 -5.47
N GLU A 86 -2.06 8.12 -4.57
CA GLU A 86 -3.47 8.38 -4.36
C GLU A 86 -4.16 8.97 -5.61
N GLU A 87 -3.49 9.89 -6.28
CA GLU A 87 -3.94 10.43 -7.57
C GLU A 87 -4.03 9.31 -8.62
N GLY A 88 -3.07 8.37 -8.62
CA GLY A 88 -3.07 7.23 -9.53
C GLY A 88 -4.33 6.36 -9.38
N ILE A 89 -4.77 6.09 -8.15
CA ILE A 89 -6.04 5.41 -7.89
C ILE A 89 -7.21 6.25 -8.45
N PHE A 90 -7.25 7.55 -8.10
CA PHE A 90 -8.32 8.45 -8.50
C PHE A 90 -8.47 8.54 -10.03
N ILE A 91 -7.38 8.81 -10.75
CA ILE A 91 -7.45 8.97 -12.20
C ILE A 91 -7.74 7.66 -12.91
N ALA A 92 -7.19 6.52 -12.45
CA ALA A 92 -7.44 5.22 -13.06
C ALA A 92 -8.91 4.83 -12.95
N LEU A 93 -9.51 4.94 -11.76
CA LEU A 93 -10.91 4.58 -11.55
C LEU A 93 -11.86 5.52 -12.30
N ASN A 94 -11.62 6.84 -12.28
CA ASN A 94 -12.44 7.81 -13.02
C ASN A 94 -12.27 7.70 -14.56
N SER A 95 -11.13 7.19 -15.05
CA SER A 95 -10.90 7.00 -16.50
C SER A 95 -11.51 5.72 -17.06
N LEU A 96 -11.75 4.72 -16.18
CA LEU A 96 -12.18 3.37 -16.59
C LEU A 96 -13.66 3.10 -16.30
N LEU A 97 -14.18 3.61 -15.19
CA LEU A 97 -15.48 3.22 -14.65
C LEU A 97 -16.57 4.23 -15.01
N ASP A 98 -17.73 3.69 -15.38
CA ASP A 98 -18.96 4.42 -15.54
C ASP A 98 -19.98 3.97 -14.47
N LYS A 99 -21.03 4.78 -14.28
CA LYS A 99 -22.14 4.43 -13.40
C LYS A 99 -22.74 3.08 -13.79
N ASP A 100 -23.13 2.30 -12.79
CA ASP A 100 -23.70 0.96 -12.91
C ASP A 100 -22.72 -0.15 -13.36
N ASP A 101 -21.43 0.16 -13.55
CA ASP A 101 -20.39 -0.87 -13.67
C ASP A 101 -20.28 -1.68 -12.37
N HIS A 102 -20.03 -2.99 -12.48
CA HIS A 102 -19.75 -3.84 -11.33
C HIS A 102 -18.24 -3.98 -11.12
N VAL A 103 -17.80 -3.82 -9.87
CA VAL A 103 -16.40 -3.90 -9.45
C VAL A 103 -16.25 -4.87 -8.28
N ILE A 104 -15.27 -5.76 -8.36
CA ILE A 104 -14.88 -6.64 -7.27
C ILE A 104 -13.58 -6.11 -6.66
N CYS A 105 -13.56 -5.88 -5.33
CA CYS A 105 -12.42 -5.28 -4.64
C CYS A 105 -12.03 -6.08 -3.40
N THR A 106 -10.73 -6.35 -3.22
CA THR A 106 -10.20 -6.88 -1.95
C THR A 106 -10.58 -5.97 -0.79
N TRP A 107 -11.16 -6.53 0.28
CA TRP A 107 -11.67 -5.81 1.44
C TRP A 107 -11.53 -6.66 2.70
N PRO A 108 -11.20 -6.10 3.92
CA PRO A 108 -10.92 -4.68 4.17
C PRO A 108 -9.67 -4.20 3.44
N GLY A 109 -9.57 -2.92 3.14
CA GLY A 109 -8.47 -2.40 2.35
C GLY A 109 -8.32 -0.87 2.44
N TYR A 110 -7.41 -0.34 1.64
CA TYR A 110 -7.21 1.09 1.54
C TYR A 110 -8.44 1.77 0.94
N GLN A 111 -9.02 2.73 1.65
CA GLN A 111 -10.38 3.22 1.40
C GLN A 111 -10.59 3.77 -0.02
N SER A 112 -9.59 4.40 -0.62
CA SER A 112 -9.70 4.91 -1.99
C SER A 112 -10.04 3.84 -3.02
N LEU A 113 -9.59 2.60 -2.80
CA LEU A 113 -9.81 1.49 -3.74
C LEU A 113 -11.29 1.10 -3.87
N TYR A 114 -12.11 1.39 -2.87
CA TYR A 114 -13.52 1.05 -2.89
C TYR A 114 -14.46 2.26 -2.75
N GLU A 115 -14.09 3.30 -2.01
CA GLU A 115 -14.95 4.47 -1.82
C GLU A 115 -15.11 5.30 -3.10
N ILE A 116 -14.04 5.40 -3.91
CA ILE A 116 -14.13 6.07 -5.22
C ILE A 116 -15.10 5.30 -6.13
N VAL A 117 -15.03 3.96 -6.13
CA VAL A 117 -15.94 3.08 -6.88
C VAL A 117 -17.41 3.36 -6.51
N GLU A 118 -17.72 3.33 -5.19
CA GLU A 118 -19.08 3.65 -4.70
C GLU A 118 -19.51 5.08 -5.06
N SER A 119 -18.58 6.05 -4.99
CA SER A 119 -18.87 7.46 -5.30
C SER A 119 -19.16 7.72 -6.77
N LEU A 120 -18.70 6.87 -7.67
CA LEU A 120 -19.00 6.89 -9.10
C LEU A 120 -20.37 6.27 -9.42
N GLY A 121 -21.02 5.63 -8.44
CA GLY A 121 -22.29 4.94 -8.60
C GLY A 121 -22.16 3.53 -9.19
N CYS A 122 -20.98 2.94 -9.07
CA CYS A 122 -20.74 1.55 -9.43
C CYS A 122 -21.26 0.59 -8.35
N GLU A 123 -21.56 -0.63 -8.76
CA GLU A 123 -21.88 -1.72 -7.86
C GLU A 123 -20.58 -2.35 -7.32
N LEU A 124 -20.36 -2.27 -6.01
CA LEU A 124 -19.17 -2.82 -5.37
C LEU A 124 -19.44 -4.19 -4.74
N GLN A 125 -18.70 -5.21 -5.18
CA GLN A 125 -18.61 -6.51 -4.53
C GLN A 125 -17.34 -6.55 -3.68
N LYS A 126 -17.49 -6.60 -2.34
CA LYS A 126 -16.37 -6.78 -1.41
C LYS A 126 -15.89 -8.22 -1.44
N TRP A 127 -14.62 -8.43 -1.76
CA TRP A 127 -13.94 -9.71 -1.70
C TRP A 127 -13.16 -9.81 -0.40
N GLN A 128 -13.72 -10.58 0.55
CA GLN A 128 -13.18 -10.72 1.91
C GLN A 128 -12.25 -11.92 2.02
N PRO A 129 -11.14 -11.79 2.76
CA PRO A 129 -10.27 -12.91 3.10
C PRO A 129 -10.83 -13.70 4.28
N ASP A 130 -10.47 -14.97 4.36
CA ASP A 130 -10.75 -15.86 5.47
C ASP A 130 -9.59 -15.83 6.48
N GLU A 131 -9.86 -15.30 7.69
CA GLU A 131 -8.86 -15.21 8.76
C GLU A 131 -8.41 -16.60 9.21
N ASP A 132 -9.34 -17.55 9.34
CA ASP A 132 -9.05 -18.91 9.81
C ASP A 132 -8.17 -19.68 8.82
N GLN A 133 -8.11 -19.24 7.56
CA GLN A 133 -7.23 -19.75 6.52
C GLN A 133 -6.00 -18.85 6.29
N GLY A 134 -5.59 -18.05 7.27
CA GLY A 134 -4.41 -17.19 7.16
C GLY A 134 -4.63 -15.96 6.27
N TRP A 135 -5.81 -15.36 6.31
CA TRP A 135 -6.22 -14.23 5.48
C TRP A 135 -6.30 -14.56 3.99
N LYS A 136 -6.57 -15.82 3.66
CA LYS A 136 -6.66 -16.25 2.26
C LYS A 136 -7.91 -15.68 1.60
N PHE A 137 -7.70 -15.11 0.40
CA PHE A 137 -8.79 -14.71 -0.49
C PHE A 137 -9.24 -15.93 -1.33
N ASP A 138 -10.53 -16.27 -1.26
CA ASP A 138 -11.10 -17.36 -2.04
C ASP A 138 -11.25 -16.97 -3.52
N VAL A 139 -10.50 -17.62 -4.40
CA VAL A 139 -10.52 -17.35 -5.84
C VAL A 139 -11.78 -17.96 -6.49
N ASP A 140 -12.38 -19.00 -5.90
CA ASP A 140 -13.66 -19.54 -6.39
C ASP A 140 -14.79 -18.54 -6.17
N PHE A 141 -14.79 -17.86 -5.02
CA PHE A 141 -15.71 -16.75 -4.77
C PHE A 141 -15.56 -15.63 -5.80
N LEU A 142 -14.31 -15.24 -6.14
CA LEU A 142 -14.05 -14.24 -7.17
C LEU A 142 -14.71 -14.64 -8.51
N GLU A 143 -14.49 -15.89 -8.97
CA GLU A 143 -15.02 -16.37 -10.25
C GLU A 143 -16.56 -16.41 -10.24
N GLN A 144 -17.17 -16.83 -9.13
CA GLN A 144 -18.62 -16.87 -8.96
C GLN A 144 -19.27 -15.47 -8.87
N SER A 145 -18.50 -14.48 -8.44
CA SER A 145 -18.98 -13.09 -8.29
C SER A 145 -18.98 -12.30 -9.61
N ILE A 146 -18.46 -12.86 -10.69
CA ILE A 146 -18.43 -12.19 -12.01
C ILE A 146 -19.85 -12.05 -12.57
N LYS A 147 -20.20 -10.84 -12.97
CA LYS A 147 -21.48 -10.47 -13.62
C LYS A 147 -21.23 -10.00 -15.05
N PRO A 148 -22.26 -9.93 -15.91
CA PRO A 148 -22.14 -9.43 -17.28
C PRO A 148 -21.59 -7.99 -17.36
N ASN A 149 -21.85 -7.15 -16.34
CA ASN A 149 -21.37 -5.78 -16.23
C ASN A 149 -20.14 -5.65 -15.34
N THR A 150 -19.44 -6.74 -14.98
CA THR A 150 -18.19 -6.66 -14.24
C THR A 150 -17.11 -6.02 -15.11
N LYS A 151 -16.62 -4.88 -14.70
CA LYS A 151 -15.66 -4.06 -15.43
C LYS A 151 -14.25 -4.17 -14.90
N LEU A 152 -14.11 -4.32 -13.56
CA LEU A 152 -12.83 -4.21 -12.88
C LEU A 152 -12.74 -5.18 -11.68
N ILE A 153 -11.57 -5.79 -11.54
CA ILE A 153 -11.13 -6.46 -10.32
C ILE A 153 -10.02 -5.62 -9.71
N ILE A 154 -10.17 -5.21 -8.44
CA ILE A 154 -9.17 -4.46 -7.69
C ILE A 154 -8.51 -5.39 -6.69
N CYS A 155 -7.19 -5.56 -6.80
CA CYS A 155 -6.36 -6.34 -5.91
C CYS A 155 -5.34 -5.45 -5.23
N ASN A 156 -5.17 -5.62 -3.91
CA ASN A 156 -4.04 -5.04 -3.17
C ASN A 156 -3.19 -6.19 -2.62
N PHE A 157 -2.06 -6.49 -3.27
CA PHE A 157 -1.14 -7.54 -2.85
C PHE A 157 0.33 -7.10 -2.99
N PRO A 158 1.15 -7.23 -1.91
CA PRO A 158 0.80 -7.69 -0.55
C PRO A 158 -0.30 -6.84 0.09
N HIS A 159 -1.17 -7.48 0.89
CA HIS A 159 -2.45 -6.91 1.32
C HIS A 159 -2.31 -5.98 2.53
N ASN A 160 -2.88 -4.79 2.45
CA ASN A 160 -3.13 -3.90 3.59
C ASN A 160 -4.61 -4.08 4.03
N PRO A 161 -4.89 -4.48 5.30
CA PRO A 161 -4.00 -4.39 6.47
C PRO A 161 -3.34 -5.71 6.91
N THR A 162 -3.57 -6.86 6.26
CA THR A 162 -3.25 -8.18 6.83
C THR A 162 -1.82 -8.66 6.60
N GLY A 163 -1.09 -8.08 5.63
CA GLY A 163 0.21 -8.59 5.19
C GLY A 163 0.13 -9.91 4.41
N TYR A 164 -1.07 -10.30 3.98
CA TYR A 164 -1.28 -11.50 3.17
C TYR A 164 -0.65 -11.35 1.78
N LEU A 165 -0.05 -12.44 1.32
CA LEU A 165 0.47 -12.58 -0.03
C LEU A 165 -0.09 -13.87 -0.64
N PRO A 166 -0.85 -13.82 -1.74
CA PRO A 166 -1.37 -15.02 -2.38
C PRO A 166 -0.24 -15.91 -2.93
N SER A 167 -0.53 -17.20 -3.09
CA SER A 167 0.37 -18.07 -3.83
C SER A 167 0.47 -17.61 -5.29
N ARG A 168 1.60 -17.90 -5.95
CA ARG A 168 1.75 -17.62 -7.38
C ARG A 168 0.64 -18.28 -8.21
N LYS A 169 0.20 -19.48 -7.80
CA LYS A 169 -0.91 -20.22 -8.44
C LYS A 169 -2.25 -19.48 -8.31
N ASP A 170 -2.58 -19.01 -7.10
CA ASP A 170 -3.84 -18.28 -6.87
C ASP A 170 -3.83 -16.94 -7.60
N TYR A 171 -2.70 -16.23 -7.59
CA TYR A 171 -2.56 -14.97 -8.33
C TYR A 171 -2.68 -15.17 -9.85
N GLN A 172 -2.03 -16.21 -10.38
CA GLN A 172 -2.17 -16.58 -11.79
C GLN A 172 -3.63 -16.84 -12.16
N ARG A 173 -4.36 -17.57 -11.30
CA ARG A 173 -5.78 -17.86 -11.51
C ARG A 173 -6.64 -16.61 -11.51
N ILE A 174 -6.38 -15.62 -10.64
CA ILE A 174 -7.06 -14.31 -10.66
C ILE A 174 -6.91 -13.65 -12.04
N ILE A 175 -5.69 -13.62 -12.55
CA ILE A 175 -5.39 -13.04 -13.86
C ILE A 175 -6.07 -13.82 -15.01
N GLU A 176 -6.11 -15.15 -14.91
CA GLU A 176 -6.79 -16.01 -15.92
C GLU A 176 -8.30 -15.77 -15.94
N ILE A 177 -8.92 -15.59 -14.77
CA ILE A 177 -10.35 -15.22 -14.66
C ILE A 177 -10.57 -13.86 -15.32
N ALA A 178 -9.75 -12.86 -15.04
CA ALA A 178 -9.87 -11.55 -15.66
C ALA A 178 -9.73 -11.61 -17.19
N LYS A 179 -8.77 -12.39 -17.69
CA LYS A 179 -8.57 -12.63 -19.14
C LYS A 179 -9.77 -13.31 -19.78
N LYS A 180 -10.28 -14.39 -19.16
CA LYS A 180 -11.43 -15.17 -19.64
C LYS A 180 -12.67 -14.30 -19.84
N HIS A 181 -12.90 -13.37 -18.92
CA HIS A 181 -14.06 -12.48 -18.92
C HIS A 181 -13.77 -11.09 -19.53
N ASN A 182 -12.54 -10.87 -20.02
CA ASN A 182 -12.11 -9.59 -20.62
C ASN A 182 -12.25 -8.38 -19.67
N ILE A 183 -12.02 -8.58 -18.38
CA ILE A 183 -12.16 -7.62 -17.27
C ILE A 183 -10.81 -6.97 -16.99
N HIS A 184 -10.78 -5.66 -16.70
CA HIS A 184 -9.55 -4.99 -16.25
C HIS A 184 -9.15 -5.44 -14.85
N VAL A 185 -7.86 -5.35 -14.54
CA VAL A 185 -7.32 -5.57 -13.19
C VAL A 185 -6.59 -4.32 -12.74
N PHE A 186 -6.98 -3.74 -11.61
CA PHE A 186 -6.19 -2.73 -10.91
C PHE A 186 -5.42 -3.43 -9.78
N SER A 187 -4.10 -3.45 -9.87
CA SER A 187 -3.20 -4.08 -8.92
C SER A 187 -2.45 -3.01 -8.12
N ASP A 188 -2.86 -2.81 -6.88
CA ASP A 188 -2.11 -1.99 -5.92
C ASP A 188 -0.96 -2.84 -5.35
N GLU A 189 0.26 -2.53 -5.79
CA GLU A 189 1.48 -3.27 -5.49
C GLU A 189 2.40 -2.47 -4.55
N MET A 190 1.87 -1.57 -3.72
CA MET A 190 2.65 -0.64 -2.90
C MET A 190 3.66 -1.30 -1.95
N TYR A 191 3.48 -2.59 -1.62
CA TYR A 191 4.42 -3.38 -0.81
C TYR A 191 5.31 -4.33 -1.63
N ARG A 192 5.33 -4.23 -2.97
CA ARG A 192 6.26 -4.97 -3.82
C ARG A 192 7.70 -4.73 -3.36
N PHE A 193 8.55 -5.75 -3.39
CA PHE A 193 9.92 -5.83 -2.86
C PHE A 193 10.03 -5.90 -1.32
N LEU A 194 8.92 -5.92 -0.60
CA LEU A 194 8.89 -6.16 0.84
C LEU A 194 8.38 -7.57 1.19
N GLU A 195 8.49 -8.51 0.27
CA GLU A 195 8.27 -9.94 0.54
C GLU A 195 9.39 -10.45 1.45
N LEU A 196 9.02 -11.11 2.57
CA LEU A 196 10.01 -11.66 3.52
C LEU A 196 10.87 -12.76 2.89
N ASN A 197 10.30 -13.48 1.92
CA ASN A 197 10.99 -14.39 1.04
C ASN A 197 10.90 -13.85 -0.41
N PRO A 198 11.99 -13.36 -1.01
CA PRO A 198 11.99 -12.79 -2.35
C PRO A 198 11.53 -13.75 -3.47
N VAL A 199 11.63 -15.07 -3.26
CA VAL A 199 11.15 -16.10 -4.20
C VAL A 199 9.64 -16.08 -4.35
N GLU A 200 8.92 -15.60 -3.32
CA GLU A 200 7.46 -15.49 -3.32
C GLU A 200 6.94 -14.25 -4.03
N ARG A 201 7.82 -13.35 -4.47
CA ARG A 201 7.41 -12.14 -5.21
C ARG A 201 6.60 -12.50 -6.43
N LEU A 202 5.41 -11.92 -6.51
CA LEU A 202 4.52 -12.08 -7.66
C LEU A 202 5.05 -11.27 -8.86
N PRO A 203 4.80 -11.71 -10.09
CA PRO A 203 4.94 -10.82 -11.24
C PRO A 203 3.97 -9.65 -11.05
N SER A 204 4.33 -8.47 -11.57
CA SER A 204 3.38 -7.36 -11.62
C SER A 204 2.24 -7.69 -12.58
N ALA A 205 1.02 -7.21 -12.28
CA ALA A 205 -0.13 -7.50 -13.14
C ALA A 205 0.09 -7.00 -14.58
N CYS A 206 0.71 -5.83 -14.76
CA CYS A 206 1.02 -5.26 -16.07
C CYS A 206 2.03 -6.08 -16.89
N GLU A 207 2.85 -6.93 -16.24
CA GLU A 207 3.79 -7.81 -16.94
C GLU A 207 3.08 -9.00 -17.60
N ILE A 208 1.95 -9.42 -17.05
CA ILE A 208 1.27 -10.68 -17.41
C ILE A 208 -0.14 -10.50 -17.96
N TYR A 209 -0.66 -9.27 -17.98
CA TYR A 209 -1.98 -8.97 -18.53
C TYR A 209 -2.05 -7.54 -19.11
N ASP A 210 -2.41 -7.42 -20.41
CA ASP A 210 -2.39 -6.14 -21.09
C ASP A 210 -3.49 -5.17 -20.61
N LYS A 211 -4.61 -5.67 -20.06
CA LYS A 211 -5.66 -4.87 -19.43
C LYS A 211 -5.44 -4.67 -17.92
N ALA A 212 -4.24 -4.92 -17.43
CA ALA A 212 -3.91 -4.58 -16.06
C ALA A 212 -3.40 -3.14 -15.94
N ILE A 213 -3.71 -2.54 -14.79
CA ILE A 213 -3.12 -1.30 -14.30
C ILE A 213 -2.38 -1.66 -13.01
N SER A 214 -1.07 -1.50 -12.99
CA SER A 214 -0.26 -1.72 -11.78
C SER A 214 0.12 -0.39 -11.16
N LEU A 215 -0.17 -0.23 -9.87
CA LEU A 215 0.21 0.94 -9.07
C LEU A 215 1.39 0.58 -8.16
N PHE A 216 2.44 1.41 -8.20
CA PHE A 216 3.55 1.30 -7.26
C PHE A 216 4.15 2.69 -7.00
N GLY A 217 5.07 2.81 -6.02
CA GLY A 217 5.64 4.13 -5.72
C GLY A 217 6.69 4.13 -4.62
N MET A 218 7.16 5.33 -4.31
CA MET A 218 8.29 5.56 -3.41
C MET A 218 7.92 5.49 -1.92
N SER A 219 6.62 5.48 -1.58
CA SER A 219 6.14 5.73 -0.21
C SER A 219 6.42 4.61 0.78
N LYS A 220 6.28 3.34 0.38
CA LYS A 220 6.34 2.19 1.30
C LYS A 220 7.69 1.49 1.23
N THR A 221 7.97 0.84 0.12
CA THR A 221 9.19 0.05 -0.10
C THR A 221 10.46 0.88 0.01
N PHE A 222 10.44 2.12 -0.47
CA PHE A 222 11.63 2.97 -0.48
C PHE A 222 11.72 3.93 0.72
N GLY A 223 10.69 4.00 1.59
CA GLY A 223 10.68 4.91 2.74
C GLY A 223 10.70 6.39 2.34
N LEU A 224 10.17 6.76 1.19
CA LEU A 224 10.22 8.11 0.62
C LEU A 224 8.82 8.70 0.42
N ALA A 225 7.94 8.49 1.39
CA ALA A 225 6.54 8.95 1.35
C ALA A 225 6.43 10.48 1.12
N GLY A 226 7.38 11.25 1.64
CA GLY A 226 7.44 12.71 1.51
C GLY A 226 7.67 13.19 0.08
N LEU A 227 8.21 12.37 -0.82
CA LEU A 227 8.39 12.73 -2.24
C LEU A 227 7.06 12.82 -3.00
N ARG A 228 6.00 12.19 -2.50
CA ARG A 228 4.71 12.15 -3.20
C ARG A 228 4.83 11.62 -4.64
N THR A 229 5.72 10.66 -4.88
CA THR A 229 6.00 10.08 -6.20
C THR A 229 5.62 8.61 -6.22
N GLY A 230 4.92 8.23 -7.27
CA GLY A 230 4.59 6.87 -7.66
C GLY A 230 4.32 6.83 -9.16
N TRP A 231 3.80 5.72 -9.62
CA TRP A 231 3.48 5.51 -11.03
C TRP A 231 2.39 4.46 -11.19
N ILE A 232 1.67 4.60 -12.29
CA ILE A 232 0.79 3.56 -12.83
C ILE A 232 1.36 3.09 -14.16
N ILE A 233 1.18 1.79 -14.43
CA ILE A 233 1.65 1.14 -15.65
C ILE A 233 0.50 0.37 -16.25
N THR A 234 0.26 0.57 -17.54
CA THR A 234 -0.68 -0.23 -18.34
C THR A 234 -0.24 -0.32 -19.79
N LYS A 235 -0.50 -1.47 -20.41
CA LYS A 235 -0.32 -1.68 -21.87
C LYS A 235 -1.56 -1.30 -22.67
N ASP A 236 -2.71 -1.06 -22.00
CA ASP A 236 -3.91 -0.53 -22.64
C ASP A 236 -3.70 0.94 -23.02
N ARG A 237 -3.35 1.15 -24.29
CA ARG A 237 -2.98 2.49 -24.78
C ARG A 237 -4.12 3.49 -24.70
N ASP A 238 -5.34 3.07 -24.94
CA ASP A 238 -6.51 3.95 -24.90
C ASP A 238 -6.78 4.39 -23.46
N LEU A 239 -6.70 3.46 -22.50
CA LEU A 239 -6.84 3.76 -21.10
C LEU A 239 -5.68 4.65 -20.60
N TYR A 240 -4.44 4.37 -21.02
CA TYR A 240 -3.28 5.21 -20.69
C TYR A 240 -3.52 6.66 -21.09
N MET A 241 -4.01 6.91 -22.33
CA MET A 241 -4.28 8.26 -22.81
C MET A 241 -5.40 8.95 -22.06
N LYS A 242 -6.46 8.22 -21.65
CA LYS A 242 -7.52 8.75 -20.79
C LYS A 242 -6.98 9.16 -19.41
N MET A 243 -6.15 8.31 -18.80
CA MET A 243 -5.52 8.62 -17.50
C MET A 243 -4.58 9.82 -17.61
N ALA A 244 -3.78 9.93 -18.67
CA ALA A 244 -2.91 11.08 -18.90
C ALA A 244 -3.73 12.37 -19.05
N ALA A 245 -4.83 12.33 -19.82
CA ALA A 245 -5.73 13.48 -19.97
C ALA A 245 -6.44 13.85 -18.64
N MET A 246 -6.81 12.87 -17.82
CA MET A 246 -7.39 13.13 -16.50
C MET A 246 -6.36 13.78 -15.56
N LYS A 247 -5.09 13.40 -15.66
CA LYS A 247 -4.00 13.98 -14.87
C LYS A 247 -3.82 15.47 -15.11
N ASP A 248 -4.13 15.98 -16.32
CA ASP A 248 -4.09 17.42 -16.63
C ASP A 248 -5.08 18.24 -15.79
N TYR A 249 -6.10 17.60 -15.21
CA TYR A 249 -7.08 18.21 -14.29
C TYR A 249 -6.73 18.04 -12.81
N THR A 250 -5.62 17.36 -12.49
CA THR A 250 -5.16 17.15 -11.11
C THR A 250 -3.80 17.82 -10.89
N THR A 251 -2.71 17.09 -11.02
CA THR A 251 -1.37 17.63 -10.75
C THR A 251 -0.68 18.24 -11.96
N ILE A 252 -1.16 18.00 -13.18
CA ILE A 252 -0.55 18.38 -14.46
C ILE A 252 0.79 17.66 -14.67
N CYS A 253 1.77 17.90 -13.80
CA CYS A 253 3.09 17.27 -13.79
C CYS A 253 3.52 16.98 -12.34
N ALA A 254 4.55 16.17 -12.18
CA ALA A 254 5.12 15.88 -10.87
C ALA A 254 6.03 17.03 -10.36
N SER A 255 6.40 16.97 -9.08
CA SER A 255 7.38 17.87 -8.48
C SER A 255 8.77 17.57 -9.03
N ALA A 256 9.43 18.53 -9.68
CA ALA A 256 10.77 18.37 -10.26
C ALA A 256 11.82 17.85 -9.25
N PRO A 257 11.94 18.39 -8.01
CA PRO A 257 12.82 17.82 -6.99
C PRO A 257 12.49 16.36 -6.67
N SER A 258 11.19 16.02 -6.57
CA SER A 258 10.75 14.67 -6.22
C SER A 258 11.08 13.66 -7.31
N GLU A 259 10.98 14.02 -8.59
CA GLU A 259 11.34 13.14 -9.70
C GLU A 259 12.83 12.82 -9.71
N ILE A 260 13.69 13.82 -9.49
CA ILE A 260 15.16 13.62 -9.46
C ILE A 260 15.56 12.79 -8.25
N LEU A 261 15.01 13.07 -7.06
CA LEU A 261 15.28 12.26 -5.85
C LEU A 261 14.78 10.83 -6.02
N SER A 262 13.63 10.63 -6.67
CA SER A 262 13.10 9.29 -6.98
C SER A 262 14.02 8.55 -7.96
N LEU A 263 14.54 9.21 -8.98
CA LEU A 263 15.50 8.63 -9.93
C LEU A 263 16.79 8.18 -9.23
N ILE A 264 17.36 9.03 -8.36
CA ILE A 264 18.54 8.69 -7.56
C ILE A 264 18.25 7.49 -6.67
N ALA A 265 17.11 7.49 -5.96
CA ALA A 265 16.74 6.41 -5.05
C ALA A 265 16.49 5.09 -5.78
N LEU A 266 15.86 5.11 -6.97
CA LEU A 266 15.66 3.91 -7.79
C LEU A 266 16.97 3.29 -8.28
N ARG A 267 17.96 4.11 -8.59
CA ARG A 267 19.31 3.62 -8.93
C ARG A 267 20.04 2.99 -7.74
N ALA A 268 19.68 3.40 -6.53
CA ALA A 268 20.20 2.84 -5.28
C ALA A 268 19.23 1.83 -4.62
N LYS A 269 18.23 1.32 -5.35
CA LYS A 269 17.11 0.55 -4.81
C LYS A 269 17.51 -0.70 -4.02
N GLU A 270 18.53 -1.43 -4.49
CA GLU A 270 18.98 -2.65 -3.82
C GLU A 270 19.42 -2.35 -2.38
N ARG A 271 20.20 -1.29 -2.18
CA ARG A 271 20.67 -0.82 -0.88
C ARG A 271 19.52 -0.42 0.05
N ILE A 272 18.52 0.28 -0.49
CA ILE A 272 17.36 0.72 0.28
C ILE A 272 16.52 -0.49 0.71
N ILE A 273 16.20 -1.36 -0.24
CA ILE A 273 15.39 -2.56 -0.01
C ILE A 273 16.05 -3.48 1.01
N GLU A 274 17.35 -3.78 0.86
CA GLU A 274 18.10 -4.63 1.79
C GLU A 274 18.05 -4.07 3.22
N ARG A 275 18.31 -2.77 3.39
CA ARG A 275 18.23 -2.07 4.69
C ARG A 275 16.84 -2.23 5.34
N HIS A 276 15.79 -2.05 4.54
CA HIS A 276 14.41 -2.14 5.04
C HIS A 276 14.03 -3.60 5.36
N ILE A 277 14.38 -4.56 4.54
CA ILE A 277 14.10 -5.99 4.81
C ILE A 277 14.80 -6.47 6.08
N ILE A 278 16.06 -6.08 6.31
CA ILE A 278 16.79 -6.41 7.56
C ILE A 278 16.03 -5.86 8.76
N ARG A 279 15.61 -4.59 8.72
CA ARG A 279 14.83 -3.93 9.78
C ARG A 279 13.49 -4.62 10.01
N ILE A 280 12.73 -4.87 8.93
CA ILE A 280 11.43 -5.52 8.97
C ILE A 280 11.54 -6.90 9.64
N LYS A 281 12.50 -7.72 9.24
CA LYS A 281 12.71 -9.06 9.82
C LYS A 281 13.03 -8.98 11.31
N ARG A 282 13.97 -8.10 11.70
CA ARG A 282 14.28 -7.87 13.12
C ARG A 282 13.05 -7.46 13.95
N ASN A 283 12.28 -6.51 13.43
CA ASN A 283 11.10 -6.01 14.13
C ASN A 283 9.98 -7.05 14.18
N LEU A 284 9.86 -7.87 13.13
CA LEU A 284 8.89 -8.97 13.09
C LEU A 284 9.22 -10.07 14.11
N ASP A 285 10.52 -10.39 14.31
CA ASP A 285 10.96 -11.34 15.33
C ASP A 285 10.65 -10.82 16.75
N LEU A 286 10.77 -9.51 17.01
CA LEU A 286 10.36 -8.88 18.26
C LEU A 286 8.84 -8.98 18.47
N LEU A 287 8.07 -8.72 17.41
CA LEU A 287 6.62 -8.78 17.44
C LEU A 287 6.10 -10.21 17.67
N GLU A 288 6.76 -11.21 17.07
CA GLU A 288 6.44 -12.63 17.29
C GLU A 288 6.60 -13.04 18.76
N LYS A 289 7.70 -12.61 19.41
CA LYS A 289 7.90 -12.83 20.86
C LYS A 289 6.83 -12.12 21.67
N PHE A 290 6.53 -10.86 21.33
CA PHE A 290 5.52 -10.09 22.03
C PHE A 290 4.15 -10.80 22.00
N PHE A 291 3.71 -11.31 20.84
CA PHE A 291 2.44 -12.03 20.74
C PHE A 291 2.47 -13.38 21.43
N ALA A 292 3.63 -14.06 21.46
CA ALA A 292 3.78 -15.31 22.21
C ALA A 292 3.64 -15.09 23.72
N ASP A 293 4.07 -13.94 24.23
CA ASP A 293 3.97 -13.56 25.65
C ASP A 293 2.58 -12.99 26.03
N HIS A 294 1.70 -12.71 25.01
CA HIS A 294 0.39 -12.07 25.22
C HIS A 294 -0.74 -12.80 24.48
N THR A 295 -0.72 -14.13 24.47
CA THR A 295 -1.70 -14.98 23.77
C THR A 295 -3.13 -14.84 24.31
N GLU A 296 -3.29 -14.44 25.56
CA GLU A 296 -4.59 -14.16 26.18
C GLU A 296 -5.24 -12.88 25.63
N ASN A 297 -4.42 -11.96 25.09
CA ASN A 297 -4.87 -10.65 24.60
C ASN A 297 -4.95 -10.57 23.09
N PHE A 298 -4.17 -11.38 22.38
CA PHE A 298 -4.04 -11.33 20.92
C PHE A 298 -4.06 -12.71 20.28
N SER A 299 -4.71 -12.76 19.12
CA SER A 299 -4.52 -13.81 18.13
C SER A 299 -4.01 -13.15 16.84
N TRP A 300 -2.95 -13.69 16.22
CA TRP A 300 -2.37 -13.09 15.04
C TRP A 300 -1.89 -14.12 14.03
N ILE A 301 -1.85 -13.68 12.80
CA ILE A 301 -1.29 -14.43 11.67
C ILE A 301 -0.05 -13.68 11.21
N LYS A 302 1.09 -14.37 11.21
CA LYS A 302 2.36 -13.79 10.79
C LYS A 302 2.29 -13.37 9.31
N PRO A 303 2.54 -12.09 9.00
CA PRO A 303 2.49 -11.62 7.61
C PRO A 303 3.61 -12.26 6.78
N ARG A 304 3.38 -12.36 5.47
CA ARG A 304 4.37 -12.88 4.52
C ARG A 304 5.11 -11.76 3.77
N ALA A 305 4.56 -10.56 3.79
CA ALA A 305 5.13 -9.40 3.12
C ALA A 305 4.63 -8.08 3.72
N GLY A 306 5.26 -6.97 3.36
CA GLY A 306 4.91 -5.64 3.83
C GLY A 306 5.49 -5.29 5.19
N THR A 307 4.91 -4.28 5.79
CA THR A 307 5.36 -3.68 7.05
C THR A 307 4.28 -3.67 8.12
N ILE A 308 3.19 -4.39 7.91
CA ILE A 308 1.99 -4.36 8.74
C ILE A 308 1.43 -5.75 8.99
N CYS A 309 0.74 -5.91 10.12
CA CYS A 309 -0.10 -7.05 10.44
C CYS A 309 -1.43 -6.60 11.06
N PHE A 310 -2.38 -7.52 11.18
CA PHE A 310 -3.74 -7.22 11.60
C PHE A 310 -4.22 -8.22 12.67
N PRO A 311 -3.62 -8.19 13.89
CA PRO A 311 -4.00 -9.09 14.96
C PRO A 311 -5.41 -8.80 15.47
N ARG A 312 -6.11 -9.88 15.85
CA ARG A 312 -7.37 -9.83 16.60
C ARG A 312 -7.06 -9.58 18.07
N ILE A 313 -7.87 -8.74 18.71
CA ILE A 313 -7.80 -8.46 20.15
C ILE A 313 -8.93 -9.18 20.91
N SER A 314 -8.67 -9.57 22.15
CA SER A 314 -9.63 -10.27 23.03
C SER A 314 -10.39 -9.34 23.99
N PHE A 315 -10.23 -8.00 23.84
CA PHE A 315 -10.89 -7.03 24.74
C PHE A 315 -12.35 -6.82 24.35
N SER A 316 -13.24 -6.92 25.38
CA SER A 316 -14.69 -6.78 25.19
C SER A 316 -15.12 -5.38 24.75
N GLU A 317 -14.35 -4.36 25.08
CA GLU A 317 -14.59 -2.95 24.72
C GLU A 317 -14.37 -2.63 23.23
N GLY A 318 -13.71 -3.53 22.52
CA GLY A 318 -13.43 -3.40 21.09
C GLY A 318 -12.19 -2.55 20.75
N SER A 319 -11.81 -2.55 19.47
CA SER A 319 -10.57 -1.94 19.00
C SER A 319 -10.55 -0.42 19.11
N ASP A 320 -11.69 0.26 18.96
CA ASP A 320 -11.75 1.73 19.09
C ASP A 320 -11.34 2.18 20.48
N LYS A 321 -12.03 1.66 21.50
CA LYS A 321 -11.74 2.03 22.90
C LYS A 321 -10.36 1.57 23.33
N PHE A 322 -9.92 0.41 22.87
CA PHE A 322 -8.59 -0.08 23.14
C PHE A 322 -7.52 0.87 22.57
N CYS A 323 -7.63 1.27 21.31
CA CYS A 323 -6.69 2.21 20.68
C CYS A 323 -6.70 3.58 21.38
N GLU A 324 -7.87 4.11 21.72
CA GLU A 324 -7.99 5.38 22.46
C GLU A 324 -7.32 5.31 23.84
N ASP A 325 -7.50 4.21 24.56
CA ASP A 325 -6.89 4.00 25.89
C ASP A 325 -5.35 3.90 25.80
N VAL A 326 -4.83 3.19 24.80
CA VAL A 326 -3.39 3.08 24.51
C VAL A 326 -2.79 4.44 24.15
N ILE A 327 -3.46 5.23 23.29
CA ILE A 327 -3.03 6.60 22.98
C ILE A 327 -2.96 7.43 24.25
N ARG A 328 -4.01 7.43 25.05
CA ARG A 328 -4.13 8.28 26.26
C ARG A 328 -3.10 7.92 27.32
N LYS A 329 -2.82 6.63 27.54
CA LYS A 329 -1.93 6.17 28.63
C LYS A 329 -0.47 6.15 28.22
N LEU A 330 -0.18 5.77 26.97
CA LEU A 330 1.17 5.44 26.53
C LEU A 330 1.70 6.36 25.44
N SER A 331 0.87 7.24 24.89
CA SER A 331 1.22 8.06 23.71
C SER A 331 1.64 7.20 22.51
N ILE A 332 0.94 6.06 22.31
CA ILE A 332 1.17 5.13 21.20
C ILE A 332 -0.08 5.07 20.33
N MET A 333 0.07 5.29 19.02
CA MET A 333 -1.01 5.15 18.05
C MET A 333 -1.03 3.74 17.44
N LEU A 334 -2.10 3.00 17.69
CA LEU A 334 -2.53 1.84 16.91
C LEU A 334 -3.65 2.27 15.96
N LEU A 335 -4.01 1.43 15.00
CA LEU A 335 -5.10 1.72 14.07
C LEU A 335 -6.23 0.70 14.26
N PRO A 336 -7.42 1.13 14.72
CA PRO A 336 -8.55 0.21 14.92
C PRO A 336 -9.13 -0.26 13.59
N SER A 337 -9.70 -1.45 13.56
CA SER A 337 -10.31 -2.05 12.35
C SER A 337 -11.51 -1.29 11.81
N THR A 338 -12.17 -0.52 12.65
CA THR A 338 -13.34 0.28 12.28
C THR A 338 -13.05 1.34 11.23
N VAL A 339 -11.80 1.86 11.15
CA VAL A 339 -11.39 2.81 10.10
C VAL A 339 -11.38 2.21 8.69
N TYR A 340 -11.43 0.87 8.59
CA TYR A 340 -11.59 0.13 7.34
C TYR A 340 -13.06 -0.22 7.05
N GLY A 341 -13.97 0.21 7.92
CA GLY A 341 -15.36 -0.25 7.89
C GLY A 341 -15.49 -1.76 8.19
N TYR A 342 -14.46 -2.34 8.82
CA TYR A 342 -14.42 -3.76 9.22
C TYR A 342 -15.03 -3.95 10.61
N ASP A 343 -14.73 -5.05 11.27
CA ASP A 343 -15.23 -5.30 12.63
C ASP A 343 -14.64 -4.33 13.68
N ASN A 344 -14.92 -4.54 14.94
CA ASN A 344 -14.32 -3.80 16.05
C ASN A 344 -13.45 -4.72 16.94
N LYS A 345 -12.69 -5.64 16.30
CA LYS A 345 -11.94 -6.69 16.99
C LYS A 345 -10.50 -6.82 16.52
N HIS A 346 -10.06 -6.02 15.57
CA HIS A 346 -8.70 -6.05 15.04
C HIS A 346 -8.04 -4.70 15.19
N VAL A 347 -6.72 -4.71 15.21
CA VAL A 347 -5.89 -3.50 15.15
C VAL A 347 -4.81 -3.70 14.11
N ARG A 348 -4.47 -2.64 13.36
CA ARG A 348 -3.28 -2.68 12.52
C ARG A 348 -2.06 -2.28 13.31
N ILE A 349 -1.03 -3.11 13.25
CA ILE A 349 0.30 -2.84 13.80
C ILE A 349 1.30 -2.76 12.66
N GLY A 350 2.09 -1.68 12.64
CA GLY A 350 3.18 -1.46 11.69
C GLY A 350 4.53 -1.73 12.33
N PHE A 351 5.40 -2.43 11.61
CA PHE A 351 6.74 -2.81 12.10
C PHE A 351 7.88 -2.40 11.14
N GLY A 352 7.63 -1.39 10.29
CA GLY A 352 8.64 -0.83 9.36
C GLY A 352 9.58 0.21 9.98
N ARG A 353 9.28 0.72 11.18
CA ARG A 353 9.98 1.85 11.81
C ARG A 353 11.23 1.42 12.60
N GLU A 354 12.22 2.32 12.69
CA GLU A 354 13.48 2.08 13.41
C GLU A 354 13.28 2.06 14.93
N ASN A 355 12.43 2.94 15.44
CA ASN A 355 12.08 3.03 16.85
C ASN A 355 11.05 1.97 17.31
N PHE A 356 10.74 0.99 16.48
CA PHE A 356 9.74 -0.06 16.75
C PHE A 356 9.98 -0.78 18.06
N GLN A 357 11.23 -1.15 18.38
CA GLN A 357 11.57 -1.83 19.63
C GLN A 357 11.17 -1.02 20.87
N ASN A 358 11.45 0.29 20.86
CA ASN A 358 11.08 1.18 21.98
C ASN A 358 9.56 1.29 22.10
N ALA A 359 8.88 1.46 20.97
CA ALA A 359 7.41 1.51 20.91
C ALA A 359 6.78 0.21 21.42
N LEU A 360 7.31 -0.95 21.03
CA LEU A 360 6.81 -2.25 21.45
C LEU A 360 7.07 -2.51 22.94
N THR A 361 8.24 -2.13 23.47
CA THR A 361 8.53 -2.21 24.91
C THR A 361 7.56 -1.36 25.71
N ARG A 362 7.35 -0.10 25.29
CA ARG A 362 6.38 0.80 25.92
C ARG A 362 4.95 0.26 25.81
N PHE A 363 4.60 -0.39 24.71
CA PHE A 363 3.29 -1.02 24.55
C PHE A 363 3.09 -2.21 25.50
N GLY A 364 4.15 -2.95 25.82
CA GLY A 364 4.13 -4.03 26.82
C GLY A 364 3.71 -3.58 28.21
N GLU A 365 4.09 -2.36 28.63
CA GLU A 365 3.73 -1.78 29.93
C GLU A 365 2.20 -1.69 30.13
N TYR A 366 1.42 -1.57 29.07
CA TYR A 366 -0.04 -1.58 29.14
C TYR A 366 -0.60 -2.86 29.79
N PHE A 367 0.04 -3.99 29.53
CA PHE A 367 -0.40 -5.31 30.00
C PHE A 367 0.11 -5.59 31.42
N ASP A 368 1.29 -5.10 31.76
CA ASP A 368 1.87 -5.24 33.09
C ASP A 368 1.04 -4.48 34.15
N GLU A 369 0.59 -3.26 33.83
CA GLU A 369 -0.29 -2.48 34.73
C GLU A 369 -1.65 -3.16 34.96
N LYS A 370 -2.17 -3.88 33.98
CA LYS A 370 -3.43 -4.65 34.13
C LYS A 370 -3.23 -5.89 35.01
N LYS A 371 -2.09 -6.58 34.93
CA LYS A 371 -1.75 -7.73 35.78
C LYS A 371 -1.62 -7.35 37.26
N VAL A 372 -1.19 -6.14 37.58
CA VAL A 372 -1.04 -5.63 38.94
C VAL A 372 -2.39 -5.23 39.59
N ARG A 373 -3.42 -4.97 38.74
CA ARG A 373 -4.75 -4.51 39.23
C ARG A 373 -5.82 -5.62 39.21
N ALA A 374 -5.53 -6.80 38.69
CA ALA A 374 -6.38 -7.99 38.71
C ALA A 374 -6.00 -8.91 39.87
#